data_68e67a57b3f477dadb8c0cf66a1341f5
#
_entry.id   68e67a57b3f477dadb8c0cf66a1341f5
#
_cell.length_a   1.000
_cell.length_b   1.000
_cell.length_c   1.000
_cell.angle_alpha   90.00
_cell.angle_beta   90.00
_cell.angle_gamma   90.00
#
_symmetry.space_group_name_H-M   'P 1'
#
loop_
_entity.id
_entity.type
_entity.pdbx_description
1 polymer ?
#
loop_
_entity_poly.entity_id
_entity_poly.type
_entity_poly.pdbx_seq_one_letter_code
_entity_poly.pdbx_strand_id
1 'polypeptide(L)'
;MPNGTTWARILAAGALAVLLLALGWAVANGLDEDDAASQAPATRETAVTTTRPKPTTRPVARARFVKLTAAGAFDPEGDGHERDEEASLAVDGNRTTFWRTERYSRFFKTGVGLVLDTGRRVRIRQVVVDSRTPGVRAEIRIGSSRTGPFTRVSPAKTLTARTTFPVAGRTGRYVVVWVTTLPPESAGEVAEVRVRAT
;
A
#
# COMPACT_ATOMS: atom_id res chain seq x y z
N MET A 1 -23.56 8.36 -43.92
CA MET A 1 -22.53 7.33 -44.07
C MET A 1 -21.19 8.03 -44.17
N PRO A 2 -20.35 8.02 -43.15
CA PRO A 2 -18.96 8.42 -43.30
C PRO A 2 -18.02 7.22 -43.13
N ASN A 3 -17.02 7.24 -43.97
CA ASN A 3 -16.09 6.24 -44.41
C ASN A 3 -15.14 5.70 -43.32
N GLY A 4 -15.11 4.39 -43.20
CA GLY A 4 -14.13 3.65 -42.41
C GLY A 4 -12.80 3.45 -43.13
N THR A 5 -11.86 4.40 -43.05
CA THR A 5 -10.53 4.22 -43.64
C THR A 5 -9.39 4.87 -42.86
N THR A 6 -9.60 5.25 -41.61
CA THR A 6 -8.55 5.98 -40.84
C THR A 6 -7.85 5.14 -39.74
N TRP A 7 -8.29 3.92 -39.47
CA TRP A 7 -7.73 3.09 -38.41
C TRP A 7 -6.63 2.11 -38.84
N ALA A 8 -6.44 1.93 -40.16
CA ALA A 8 -5.47 0.94 -40.69
C ALA A 8 -4.03 1.50 -40.87
N ARG A 9 -3.77 2.76 -40.58
CA ARG A 9 -2.44 3.38 -40.81
C ARG A 9 -1.59 3.57 -39.56
N ILE A 10 -2.06 3.24 -38.37
CA ILE A 10 -1.32 3.45 -37.11
C ILE A 10 -0.62 2.17 -36.59
N LEU A 11 -0.92 0.99 -37.17
CA LEU A 11 -0.31 -0.27 -36.70
C LEU A 11 0.93 -0.71 -37.49
N ALA A 12 1.38 0.02 -38.51
CA ALA A 12 2.54 -0.34 -39.33
C ALA A 12 3.88 0.31 -38.92
N ALA A 13 3.87 1.25 -37.98
CA ALA A 13 5.08 1.99 -37.57
C ALA A 13 5.76 1.45 -36.30
N GLY A 14 5.16 0.49 -35.59
CA GLY A 14 5.68 -0.03 -34.31
C GLY A 14 6.60 -1.24 -34.40
N ALA A 15 6.66 -1.92 -35.56
CA ALA A 15 7.36 -3.21 -35.68
C ALA A 15 8.81 -3.12 -36.17
N LEU A 16 9.29 -1.96 -36.63
CA LEU A 16 10.64 -1.82 -37.20
C LEU A 16 11.70 -1.33 -36.21
N ALA A 17 11.32 -0.84 -35.04
CA ALA A 17 12.27 -0.28 -34.06
C ALA A 17 12.85 -1.32 -33.08
N VAL A 18 12.32 -2.53 -33.01
CA VAL A 18 12.77 -3.57 -32.06
C VAL A 18 13.85 -4.48 -32.65
N LEU A 19 14.03 -4.50 -34.00
CA LEU A 19 14.95 -5.43 -34.67
C LEU A 19 16.40 -4.90 -34.79
N LEU A 20 16.68 -3.65 -34.48
CA LEU A 20 18.02 -3.06 -34.58
C LEU A 20 18.82 -3.02 -33.27
N LEU A 21 18.22 -3.38 -32.13
CA LEU A 21 18.90 -3.43 -30.84
C LEU A 21 19.45 -4.82 -30.47
N ALA A 22 19.13 -5.86 -31.21
CA ALA A 22 19.61 -7.22 -30.95
C ALA A 22 20.91 -7.61 -31.70
N LEU A 23 21.42 -6.82 -32.63
CA LEU A 23 22.64 -7.12 -33.39
C LEU A 23 23.90 -6.40 -32.87
N GLY A 24 23.79 -5.55 -31.86
CA GLY A 24 24.94 -4.77 -31.33
C GLY A 24 25.72 -5.44 -30.18
N TRP A 25 25.25 -6.57 -29.65
CA TRP A 25 25.83 -7.15 -28.43
C TRP A 25 26.73 -8.40 -28.64
N ALA A 26 26.90 -8.86 -29.87
CA ALA A 26 27.60 -10.10 -30.18
C ALA A 26 29.06 -9.94 -30.71
N VAL A 27 29.60 -8.71 -30.79
CA VAL A 27 30.93 -8.47 -31.39
C VAL A 27 32.00 -8.03 -30.36
N ALA A 28 31.66 -7.87 -29.08
CA ALA A 28 32.59 -7.33 -28.09
C ALA A 28 33.26 -8.34 -27.15
N ASN A 29 33.01 -9.66 -27.30
CA ASN A 29 33.62 -10.70 -26.45
C ASN A 29 34.16 -11.85 -27.29
N GLY A 30 35.16 -11.60 -28.06
CA GLY A 30 35.90 -12.68 -28.75
C GLY A 30 37.28 -12.19 -29.17
N LEU A 31 38.26 -12.97 -28.74
CA LEU A 31 39.66 -12.97 -29.16
C LEU A 31 40.59 -12.10 -28.29
N ASP A 32 41.32 -12.83 -27.42
CA ASP A 32 42.77 -12.80 -27.38
C ASP A 32 43.27 -14.05 -26.62
N GLU A 33 43.80 -15.00 -27.43
CA GLU A 33 44.69 -16.08 -26.97
C GLU A 33 46.14 -15.64 -27.21
N ASP A 34 47.00 -16.17 -26.36
CA ASP A 34 48.37 -16.58 -26.55
C ASP A 34 49.54 -15.82 -25.91
N ASP A 35 50.10 -16.61 -24.99
CA ASP A 35 51.55 -16.88 -24.77
C ASP A 35 52.55 -15.77 -24.43
N ALA A 36 53.11 -15.92 -23.25
CA ALA A 36 54.54 -16.26 -23.09
C ALA A 36 55.00 -16.29 -21.62
N ALA A 37 55.60 -17.38 -21.28
CA ALA A 37 56.31 -17.61 -20.02
C ALA A 37 57.52 -16.66 -19.83
N SER A 38 57.70 -16.12 -18.62
CA SER A 38 59.04 -15.91 -18.03
C SER A 38 59.02 -15.55 -16.54
N GLN A 39 59.51 -16.47 -15.75
CA GLN A 39 60.34 -16.34 -14.53
C GLN A 39 60.05 -15.26 -13.47
N ALA A 40 59.85 -15.78 -12.27
CA ALA A 40 59.77 -15.10 -11.00
C ALA A 40 61.05 -14.31 -10.61
N PRO A 41 60.94 -13.35 -9.67
CA PRO A 41 61.47 -13.61 -8.36
C PRO A 41 60.47 -13.38 -7.20
N ALA A 42 60.64 -14.20 -6.18
CA ALA A 42 59.90 -14.20 -4.95
C ALA A 42 59.96 -12.85 -4.21
N THR A 43 58.85 -12.15 -4.11
CA THR A 43 58.68 -11.06 -3.16
C THR A 43 57.71 -11.53 -2.09
N ARG A 44 58.15 -11.49 -0.83
CA ARG A 44 57.36 -11.81 0.36
C ARG A 44 56.06 -10.99 0.34
N GLU A 45 54.98 -11.63 0.10
CA GLU A 45 53.64 -11.05 0.22
C GLU A 45 53.28 -11.08 1.71
N THR A 46 53.30 -9.91 2.32
CA THR A 46 52.75 -9.69 3.65
C THR A 46 51.25 -9.88 3.52
N ALA A 47 50.72 -11.00 4.04
CA ALA A 47 49.29 -11.28 4.06
C ALA A 47 48.59 -10.19 4.91
N VAL A 48 48.06 -9.18 4.24
CA VAL A 48 47.10 -8.27 4.86
C VAL A 48 45.78 -9.05 4.99
N THR A 49 45.56 -9.57 6.19
CA THR A 49 44.30 -10.19 6.58
C THR A 49 43.23 -9.09 6.54
N THR A 50 42.58 -8.90 5.38
CA THR A 50 41.39 -8.04 5.26
C THR A 50 40.25 -8.74 5.97
N THR A 51 40.08 -8.45 7.26
CA THR A 51 38.95 -8.90 8.04
C THR A 51 37.69 -8.25 7.43
N ARG A 52 37.01 -8.98 6.56
CA ARG A 52 35.73 -8.56 5.98
C ARG A 52 34.73 -8.34 7.12
N PRO A 53 34.15 -7.13 7.31
CA PRO A 53 33.18 -6.90 8.36
C PRO A 53 32.02 -7.87 8.18
N LYS A 54 31.72 -8.66 9.20
CA LYS A 54 30.53 -9.53 9.23
C LYS A 54 29.28 -8.64 9.07
N PRO A 55 28.39 -8.91 8.10
CA PRO A 55 27.18 -8.12 7.95
C PRO A 55 26.38 -8.18 9.26
N THR A 56 26.31 -7.06 9.97
CA THR A 56 25.45 -6.93 11.14
C THR A 56 24.00 -6.88 10.64
N THR A 57 23.35 -8.01 10.59
CA THR A 57 21.93 -8.10 10.24
C THR A 57 21.14 -7.47 11.37
N ARG A 58 20.77 -6.19 11.21
CA ARG A 58 19.90 -5.49 12.15
C ARG A 58 18.58 -6.27 12.25
N PRO A 59 18.13 -6.68 13.45
CA PRO A 59 16.89 -7.42 13.59
C PRO A 59 15.73 -6.66 12.96
N VAL A 60 15.07 -7.28 12.00
CA VAL A 60 13.86 -6.69 11.42
C VAL A 60 12.78 -6.74 12.50
N ALA A 61 12.35 -5.58 12.96
CA ALA A 61 11.32 -5.48 13.99
C ALA A 61 10.04 -6.18 13.50
N ARG A 62 9.56 -7.15 14.27
CA ARG A 62 8.32 -7.89 13.96
C ARG A 62 7.11 -6.98 14.14
N ALA A 63 6.22 -6.97 13.15
CA ALA A 63 4.98 -6.22 13.25
C ALA A 63 4.06 -6.80 14.35
N ARG A 64 3.56 -5.92 15.23
CA ARG A 64 2.65 -6.26 16.33
C ARG A 64 1.37 -5.44 16.20
N PHE A 65 0.28 -5.90 16.80
CA PHE A 65 -0.91 -5.07 16.95
C PHE A 65 -0.58 -3.87 17.85
N VAL A 66 -0.99 -2.69 17.42
CA VAL A 66 -0.86 -1.45 18.18
C VAL A 66 -2.22 -1.06 18.75
N LYS A 67 -2.20 -0.41 19.91
CA LYS A 67 -3.41 0.15 20.51
C LYS A 67 -3.90 1.28 19.61
N LEU A 68 -5.20 1.31 19.36
CA LEU A 68 -5.88 2.36 18.62
C LEU A 68 -6.81 3.13 19.54
N THR A 69 -7.02 4.40 19.21
CA THR A 69 -8.13 5.21 19.72
C THR A 69 -8.89 5.79 18.53
N ALA A 70 -10.19 5.96 18.68
CA ALA A 70 -10.97 6.65 17.68
C ALA A 70 -10.60 8.15 17.71
N ALA A 71 -10.42 8.73 16.53
CA ALA A 71 -10.16 10.14 16.35
C ALA A 71 -11.36 10.87 15.73
N GLY A 72 -12.46 10.17 15.47
CA GLY A 72 -13.69 10.66 14.86
C GLY A 72 -13.85 10.19 13.43
N ALA A 73 -14.66 10.85 12.65
CA ALA A 73 -14.89 10.58 11.26
C ALA A 73 -14.29 11.65 10.34
N PHE A 74 -14.35 11.43 9.05
CA PHE A 74 -13.86 12.35 8.03
C PHE A 74 -14.80 12.31 6.82
N ASP A 75 -15.59 13.36 6.67
CA ASP A 75 -16.53 13.58 5.57
C ASP A 75 -16.25 14.92 4.89
N PRO A 76 -15.29 14.98 3.96
CA PRO A 76 -14.88 16.23 3.32
C PRO A 76 -15.90 16.77 2.31
N GLU A 77 -16.90 15.99 1.93
CA GLU A 77 -17.94 16.35 0.96
C GLU A 77 -19.31 16.57 1.61
N GLY A 78 -19.36 16.57 2.94
CA GLY A 78 -20.55 16.82 3.75
C GLY A 78 -20.30 17.86 4.82
N ASP A 79 -20.84 17.63 6.01
CA ASP A 79 -20.71 18.53 7.16
C ASP A 79 -19.44 18.30 8.01
N GLY A 80 -18.60 17.35 7.60
CA GLY A 80 -17.39 16.94 8.32
C GLY A 80 -17.61 15.84 9.35
N HIS A 81 -18.83 15.41 9.57
CA HIS A 81 -19.23 14.41 10.57
C HIS A 81 -19.78 13.15 9.90
N GLU A 82 -19.62 12.01 10.55
CA GLU A 82 -20.10 10.72 10.09
C GLU A 82 -20.26 9.82 11.33
N ARG A 83 -21.24 10.12 12.19
CA ARG A 83 -21.47 9.39 13.44
C ARG A 83 -20.22 9.30 14.33
N ASP A 84 -19.60 10.44 14.61
CA ASP A 84 -18.37 10.52 15.40
C ASP A 84 -18.53 9.91 16.81
N GLU A 85 -19.74 9.99 17.38
CA GLU A 85 -20.08 9.45 18.70
C GLU A 85 -19.95 7.91 18.76
N GLU A 86 -20.11 7.23 17.64
CA GLU A 86 -19.98 5.78 17.53
C GLU A 86 -18.55 5.33 17.16
N ALA A 87 -17.64 6.24 16.84
CA ALA A 87 -16.30 5.93 16.32
C ALA A 87 -15.49 5.03 17.26
N SER A 88 -15.63 5.19 18.59
CA SER A 88 -14.94 4.39 19.58
C SER A 88 -15.35 2.92 19.58
N LEU A 89 -16.56 2.61 19.11
CA LEU A 89 -17.08 1.25 19.02
C LEU A 89 -16.36 0.37 17.99
N ALA A 90 -15.63 0.97 17.08
CA ALA A 90 -14.84 0.23 16.09
C ALA A 90 -13.43 -0.17 16.59
N VAL A 91 -13.08 0.13 17.85
CA VAL A 91 -11.77 -0.18 18.45
C VAL A 91 -11.88 -0.58 19.93
N ASP A 92 -13.08 -0.97 20.37
CA ASP A 92 -13.38 -1.35 21.77
C ASP A 92 -13.09 -2.83 22.08
N GLY A 93 -12.72 -3.62 21.06
CA GLY A 93 -12.48 -5.06 21.17
C GLY A 93 -13.75 -5.91 21.10
N ASN A 94 -14.92 -5.29 20.93
CA ASN A 94 -16.20 -5.96 20.90
C ASN A 94 -16.79 -5.96 19.48
N ARG A 95 -16.91 -7.12 18.86
CA ARG A 95 -17.43 -7.25 17.50
C ARG A 95 -18.96 -7.15 17.37
N THR A 96 -19.65 -7.00 18.49
CA THR A 96 -21.11 -6.79 18.47
C THR A 96 -21.49 -5.33 18.44
N THR A 97 -20.58 -4.44 18.84
CA THR A 97 -20.66 -3.00 18.68
C THR A 97 -20.03 -2.58 17.33
N PHE A 98 -20.34 -1.42 16.83
CA PHE A 98 -19.82 -0.93 15.55
C PHE A 98 -19.98 0.58 15.41
N TRP A 99 -19.03 1.18 14.69
CA TRP A 99 -19.23 2.46 14.02
C TRP A 99 -19.96 2.23 12.72
N ARG A 100 -20.84 3.13 12.34
CA ARG A 100 -21.51 3.11 11.04
C ARG A 100 -21.43 4.46 10.35
N THR A 101 -21.52 4.43 9.02
CA THR A 101 -21.74 5.63 8.24
C THR A 101 -23.15 6.17 8.48
N GLU A 102 -23.43 7.37 8.05
CA GLU A 102 -24.81 7.79 7.83
C GLU A 102 -25.51 6.88 6.82
N ARG A 103 -26.85 6.92 6.83
CA ARG A 103 -27.66 6.20 5.86
C ARG A 103 -27.82 7.06 4.62
N TYR A 104 -27.48 6.51 3.47
CA TYR A 104 -27.59 7.16 2.18
C TYR A 104 -28.61 6.45 1.32
N SER A 105 -29.60 7.16 0.78
CA SER A 105 -30.49 6.61 -0.27
C SER A 105 -29.68 6.27 -1.52
N ARG A 106 -28.70 7.11 -1.85
CA ARG A 106 -27.66 6.85 -2.84
C ARG A 106 -26.35 7.49 -2.39
N PHE A 107 -25.27 6.74 -2.46
CA PHE A 107 -23.97 7.23 -2.09
C PHE A 107 -23.27 7.92 -3.28
N PHE A 108 -23.19 9.25 -3.25
CA PHE A 108 -22.60 10.07 -4.31
C PHE A 108 -21.21 10.61 -3.97
N LYS A 109 -20.80 10.52 -2.71
CA LYS A 109 -19.51 11.02 -2.25
C LYS A 109 -18.36 10.18 -2.79
N THR A 110 -17.18 10.77 -2.93
CA THR A 110 -15.95 10.00 -3.21
C THR A 110 -15.59 9.06 -2.06
N GLY A 111 -16.12 9.33 -0.87
CA GLY A 111 -16.06 8.47 0.29
C GLY A 111 -16.31 9.22 1.60
N VAL A 112 -16.42 8.43 2.66
CA VAL A 112 -16.43 8.87 4.06
C VAL A 112 -15.52 7.96 4.87
N GLY A 113 -14.96 8.42 5.96
CA GLY A 113 -13.93 7.67 6.67
C GLY A 113 -14.02 7.68 8.18
N LEU A 114 -13.70 6.53 8.78
CA LEU A 114 -13.41 6.41 10.20
C LEU A 114 -11.92 6.67 10.43
N VAL A 115 -11.58 7.69 11.23
CA VAL A 115 -10.21 8.09 11.54
C VAL A 115 -9.78 7.48 12.87
N LEU A 116 -8.66 6.76 12.85
CA LEU A 116 -8.09 6.06 14.00
C LEU A 116 -6.68 6.57 14.28
N ASP A 117 -6.36 6.76 15.56
CA ASP A 117 -5.05 7.23 16.02
C ASP A 117 -4.24 6.07 16.63
N THR A 118 -3.04 5.87 16.15
CA THR A 118 -2.05 4.92 16.71
C THR A 118 -1.26 5.51 17.88
N GLY A 119 -1.59 6.74 18.33
CA GLY A 119 -0.94 7.46 19.42
C GLY A 119 0.40 8.08 19.05
N ARG A 120 1.11 7.55 18.06
CA ARG A 120 2.40 8.03 17.54
C ARG A 120 2.59 7.62 16.09
N ARG A 121 3.59 8.15 15.42
CA ARG A 121 3.94 7.68 14.07
C ARG A 121 4.52 6.27 14.15
N VAL A 122 3.95 5.34 13.38
CA VAL A 122 4.38 3.94 13.28
C VAL A 122 4.45 3.52 11.82
N ARG A 123 5.25 2.49 11.54
CA ARG A 123 5.29 1.90 10.20
C ARG A 123 4.23 0.81 10.08
N ILE A 124 3.12 1.16 9.46
CA ILE A 124 1.94 0.30 9.31
C ILE A 124 2.22 -0.78 8.27
N ARG A 125 1.91 -2.01 8.60
CA ARG A 125 2.11 -3.21 7.76
C ARG A 125 0.81 -3.83 7.30
N GLN A 126 -0.22 -3.73 8.13
CA GLN A 126 -1.48 -4.39 7.87
C GLN A 126 -2.59 -3.68 8.65
N VAL A 127 -3.75 -3.58 8.04
CA VAL A 127 -5.00 -3.18 8.70
C VAL A 127 -6.00 -4.32 8.52
N VAL A 128 -6.66 -4.71 9.59
CA VAL A 128 -7.75 -5.70 9.57
C VAL A 128 -9.03 -4.98 9.95
N VAL A 129 -10.05 -5.12 9.13
CA VAL A 129 -11.37 -4.50 9.31
C VAL A 129 -12.41 -5.63 9.37
N ASP A 130 -13.15 -5.68 10.45
CA ASP A 130 -14.32 -6.55 10.60
C ASP A 130 -15.58 -5.71 10.31
N SER A 131 -16.43 -6.16 9.39
CA SER A 131 -17.66 -5.46 8.97
C SER A 131 -18.85 -6.40 9.01
N ARG A 132 -20.03 -5.84 9.26
CA ARG A 132 -21.30 -6.57 9.34
C ARG A 132 -22.20 -6.32 8.13
N THR A 133 -21.93 -5.28 7.35
CA THR A 133 -22.76 -4.92 6.19
C THR A 133 -22.17 -5.50 4.91
N PRO A 134 -22.82 -6.44 4.23
CA PRO A 134 -22.40 -6.94 2.93
C PRO A 134 -22.40 -5.83 1.87
N GLY A 135 -21.46 -5.91 0.92
CA GLY A 135 -21.40 -5.01 -0.24
C GLY A 135 -20.72 -3.66 0.00
N VAL A 136 -20.39 -3.31 1.25
CA VAL A 136 -19.58 -2.12 1.54
C VAL A 136 -18.19 -2.30 0.94
N ARG A 137 -17.67 -1.26 0.27
CA ARG A 137 -16.28 -1.24 -0.20
C ARG A 137 -15.51 -0.16 0.53
N ALA A 138 -14.31 -0.52 0.94
CA ALA A 138 -13.41 0.43 1.60
C ALA A 138 -11.96 0.24 1.14
N GLU A 139 -11.16 1.28 1.34
CA GLU A 139 -9.71 1.29 1.18
C GLU A 139 -9.06 1.85 2.45
N ILE A 140 -7.76 1.67 2.60
CA ILE A 140 -7.01 2.25 3.71
C ILE A 140 -6.26 3.48 3.23
N ARG A 141 -6.38 4.54 4.01
CA ARG A 141 -5.59 5.77 3.87
C ARG A 141 -4.80 6.04 5.14
N ILE A 142 -3.68 6.76 5.02
CA ILE A 142 -2.80 7.09 6.14
C ILE A 142 -2.42 8.55 6.07
N GLY A 143 -2.37 9.20 7.25
CA GLY A 143 -1.94 10.58 7.38
C GLY A 143 -1.09 10.84 8.62
N SER A 144 -0.55 12.04 8.70
CA SER A 144 0.20 12.54 9.87
C SER A 144 -0.64 13.47 10.76
N SER A 145 -1.73 14.03 10.24
CA SER A 145 -2.69 14.85 10.93
C SER A 145 -4.06 14.17 10.99
N ARG A 146 -4.86 14.49 12.02
CA ARG A 146 -6.23 14.01 12.20
C ARG A 146 -7.16 14.41 11.04
N THR A 147 -6.95 15.59 10.48
CA THR A 147 -7.75 16.16 9.40
C THR A 147 -7.14 15.96 8.02
N GLY A 148 -6.08 15.13 7.90
CA GLY A 148 -5.39 14.88 6.66
C GLY A 148 -4.25 15.87 6.35
N PRO A 149 -3.73 15.87 5.14
CA PRO A 149 -4.16 15.00 4.04
C PRO A 149 -3.90 13.51 4.29
N PHE A 150 -4.76 12.67 3.72
CA PHE A 150 -4.66 11.22 3.82
C PHE A 150 -4.27 10.60 2.47
N THR A 151 -3.18 9.83 2.48
CA THR A 151 -2.71 9.11 1.29
C THR A 151 -3.29 7.71 1.25
N ARG A 152 -3.86 7.31 0.13
CA ARG A 152 -4.29 5.94 -0.12
C ARG A 152 -3.10 4.99 -0.10
N VAL A 153 -3.22 3.86 0.62
CA VAL A 153 -2.14 2.87 0.80
C VAL A 153 -2.59 1.44 0.51
N SER A 154 -3.85 1.22 0.19
CA SER A 154 -4.38 -0.07 -0.27
C SER A 154 -5.35 0.10 -1.44
N PRO A 155 -5.56 -0.95 -2.25
CA PRO A 155 -6.72 -0.99 -3.15
C PRO A 155 -8.02 -1.07 -2.33
N ALA A 156 -9.12 -0.62 -2.94
CA ALA A 156 -10.44 -0.80 -2.37
C ALA A 156 -10.86 -2.29 -2.44
N LYS A 157 -11.41 -2.79 -1.34
CA LYS A 157 -11.93 -4.15 -1.22
C LYS A 157 -13.37 -4.14 -0.72
N THR A 158 -14.15 -5.13 -1.12
CA THR A 158 -15.44 -5.40 -0.48
C THR A 158 -15.17 -5.94 0.93
N LEU A 159 -15.79 -5.31 1.91
CA LEU A 159 -15.68 -5.72 3.29
C LEU A 159 -16.51 -7.01 3.53
N THR A 160 -15.98 -7.83 4.41
CA THR A 160 -16.59 -9.07 4.89
C THR A 160 -16.52 -9.11 6.40
N ALA A 161 -16.96 -10.20 7.02
CA ALA A 161 -16.82 -10.41 8.47
C ALA A 161 -15.37 -10.19 8.96
N ARG A 162 -14.39 -10.37 8.06
CA ARG A 162 -12.99 -9.98 8.29
C ARG A 162 -12.27 -9.74 6.97
N THR A 163 -11.86 -8.52 6.76
CA THR A 163 -11.08 -8.12 5.58
C THR A 163 -9.69 -7.65 5.99
N THR A 164 -8.68 -8.18 5.35
CA THR A 164 -7.28 -7.80 5.58
C THR A 164 -6.76 -6.94 4.45
N PHE A 165 -6.19 -5.80 4.80
CA PHE A 165 -5.49 -4.88 3.91
C PHE A 165 -4.00 -4.94 4.20
N PRO A 166 -3.18 -5.56 3.35
CA PRO A 166 -1.74 -5.41 3.43
C PRO A 166 -1.35 -3.98 3.06
N VAL A 167 -0.43 -3.42 3.84
CA VAL A 167 0.13 -2.09 3.61
C VAL A 167 1.63 -2.23 3.47
N ALA A 168 2.21 -1.64 2.42
CA ALA A 168 3.63 -1.78 2.09
C ALA A 168 4.57 -1.00 3.05
N GLY A 169 4.28 -1.02 4.35
CA GLY A 169 5.10 -0.41 5.38
C GLY A 169 5.14 1.12 5.32
N ARG A 170 4.03 1.76 5.02
CA ARG A 170 3.88 3.23 5.06
C ARG A 170 3.88 3.71 6.51
N THR A 171 4.51 4.87 6.73
CA THR A 171 4.60 5.48 8.05
C THR A 171 3.56 6.59 8.19
N GLY A 172 2.82 6.55 9.29
CA GLY A 172 1.83 7.58 9.65
C GLY A 172 1.37 7.39 11.09
N ARG A 173 0.57 8.32 11.59
CA ARG A 173 -0.08 8.27 12.90
C ARG A 173 -1.56 7.94 12.76
N TYR A 174 -2.23 8.51 11.77
CA TYR A 174 -3.65 8.32 11.56
C TYR A 174 -3.90 7.32 10.46
N VAL A 175 -4.79 6.37 10.73
CA VAL A 175 -5.27 5.35 9.79
C VAL A 175 -6.73 5.62 9.53
N VAL A 176 -7.12 5.67 8.27
CA VAL A 176 -8.51 5.88 7.87
C VAL A 176 -9.03 4.64 7.16
N VAL A 177 -10.12 4.10 7.65
CA VAL A 177 -10.97 3.17 6.90
C VAL A 177 -11.88 4.04 6.03
N TRP A 178 -11.55 4.15 4.75
CA TRP A 178 -12.22 5.02 3.80
C TRP A 178 -13.25 4.23 3.00
N VAL A 179 -14.53 4.42 3.32
CA VAL A 179 -15.66 3.78 2.64
C VAL A 179 -15.88 4.47 1.30
N THR A 180 -15.80 3.73 0.21
CA THR A 180 -15.92 4.23 -1.17
C THR A 180 -17.22 3.84 -1.85
N THR A 181 -17.94 2.86 -1.30
CA THR A 181 -19.20 2.39 -1.86
C THR A 181 -20.07 1.80 -0.75
N LEU A 182 -21.33 2.16 -0.78
CA LEU A 182 -22.39 1.59 0.06
C LEU A 182 -23.48 0.98 -0.84
N PRO A 183 -24.14 -0.11 -0.41
CA PRO A 183 -25.39 -0.55 -1.03
C PRO A 183 -26.46 0.55 -0.89
N PRO A 184 -27.41 0.67 -1.82
CA PRO A 184 -28.52 1.62 -1.70
C PRO A 184 -29.29 1.45 -0.39
N GLU A 185 -29.85 2.53 0.12
CA GLU A 185 -30.64 2.58 1.35
C GLU A 185 -29.97 1.94 2.58
N SER A 186 -28.62 1.98 2.63
CA SER A 186 -27.86 1.36 3.72
C SER A 186 -26.89 2.31 4.41
N ALA A 187 -26.44 1.90 5.59
CA ALA A 187 -25.25 2.40 6.27
C ALA A 187 -24.19 1.30 6.29
N GLY A 188 -22.95 1.67 6.17
CA GLY A 188 -21.82 0.73 6.26
C GLY A 188 -21.37 0.58 7.72
N GLU A 189 -21.32 -0.65 8.25
CA GLU A 189 -20.91 -0.94 9.62
C GLU A 189 -19.47 -1.46 9.67
N VAL A 190 -18.67 -0.86 10.55
CA VAL A 190 -17.31 -1.30 10.89
C VAL A 190 -17.32 -1.71 12.36
N ALA A 191 -17.24 -3.01 12.61
CA ALA A 191 -17.34 -3.57 13.96
C ALA A 191 -16.02 -3.54 14.72
N GLU A 192 -14.89 -3.78 14.04
CA GLU A 192 -13.58 -3.76 14.71
C GLU A 192 -12.48 -3.45 13.70
N VAL A 193 -11.54 -2.60 14.09
CA VAL A 193 -10.33 -2.32 13.31
C VAL A 193 -9.09 -2.63 14.15
N ARG A 194 -8.14 -3.32 13.54
CA ARG A 194 -6.86 -3.65 14.16
C ARG A 194 -5.72 -3.32 13.20
N VAL A 195 -4.67 -2.72 13.72
CA VAL A 195 -3.50 -2.31 12.95
C VAL A 195 -2.26 -3.04 13.45
N ARG A 196 -1.51 -3.65 12.53
CA ARG A 196 -0.17 -4.20 12.80
C ARG A 196 0.88 -3.23 12.28
N ALA A 197 1.81 -2.88 13.15
CA ALA A 197 2.90 -1.94 12.84
C ALA A 197 4.23 -2.35 13.49
N THR A 198 5.30 -1.72 13.01
CA THR A 198 6.67 -1.81 13.55
C THR A 198 7.17 -0.44 13.94
#